data_8e9c37ef291b96b3f162cc6d3a8f4c08
#
_entry.id   8e9c37ef291b96b3f162cc6d3a8f4c08
#
_cell.length_a   1.000
_cell.length_b   1.000
_cell.length_c   1.000
_cell.angle_alpha   90.00
_cell.angle_beta   90.00
_cell.angle_gamma   90.00
#
_symmetry.space_group_name_H-M   'P 1'
#
loop_
_entity.id
_entity.type
_entity.pdbx_description
1 polymer ?
#
loop_
_entity_poly.entity_id
_entity_poly.type
_entity_poly.pdbx_seq_one_letter_code
_entity_poly.pdbx_strand_id
1 'polypeptide(L)'
;EGPLEPHLGKSALEIQQVFKGERFGNIVVTMKGTVVATWGTSHVRACRSEDGGKTWGKEIVIAKPGFQCGGLTVDETTGNIWAFVEERHPPAPLHVYRSKDDGKSWQEVSIKLHPDSKGNMPSMHMNEHGITLRHGKHKGRLIRPARFYAGKNDRSLWPKHYTNAIYSDDGGTTWKTSDPFPANGTGEATLAELSDGTIYYNSRRHWAPEGKNPRRRWTATSTDGGHTWKDLVFCEVL
;
A
#
# COMPACT_ATOMS: atom_id res chain seq x y z
N GLU A 1 17.28 -28.68 -15.74
CA GLU A 1 17.89 -28.20 -14.50
C GLU A 1 17.72 -26.69 -14.42
N GLY A 2 17.11 -26.18 -13.39
CA GLY A 2 16.84 -24.76 -13.21
C GLY A 2 17.61 -24.16 -12.04
N PRO A 3 17.66 -22.83 -11.89
CA PRO A 3 18.41 -22.16 -10.83
C PRO A 3 17.93 -22.51 -9.42
N LEU A 4 16.75 -23.10 -9.26
CA LEU A 4 16.21 -23.55 -7.97
C LEU A 4 16.54 -25.00 -7.62
N GLU A 5 17.10 -25.78 -8.53
CA GLU A 5 17.41 -27.19 -8.29
C GLU A 5 18.29 -27.43 -7.06
N PRO A 6 19.33 -26.62 -6.76
CA PRO A 6 20.14 -26.83 -5.55
C PRO A 6 19.35 -26.70 -4.24
N HIS A 7 18.14 -26.14 -4.30
CA HIS A 7 17.26 -25.91 -3.15
C HIS A 7 16.12 -26.93 -3.05
N LEU A 8 15.94 -27.78 -4.06
CA LEU A 8 14.89 -28.80 -4.04
C LEU A 8 15.12 -29.80 -2.90
N GLY A 9 14.08 -30.05 -2.11
CA GLY A 9 14.14 -30.96 -0.97
C GLY A 9 14.85 -30.43 0.28
N LYS A 10 15.33 -29.18 0.25
CA LYS A 10 15.94 -28.52 1.42
C LYS A 10 15.01 -27.40 1.91
N SER A 11 14.82 -27.31 3.24
CA SER A 11 14.16 -26.12 3.79
C SER A 11 15.07 -24.91 3.61
N ALA A 12 14.58 -23.91 2.85
CA ALA A 12 15.26 -22.63 2.66
C ALA A 12 14.58 -21.50 3.47
N LEU A 13 13.74 -21.86 4.44
CA LEU A 13 13.04 -20.90 5.28
C LEU A 13 13.90 -20.50 6.48
N GLU A 14 14.33 -19.26 6.49
CA GLU A 14 14.89 -18.59 7.66
C GLU A 14 13.88 -17.58 8.21
N ILE A 15 13.63 -17.62 9.51
CA ILE A 15 12.71 -16.71 10.19
C ILE A 15 13.52 -15.78 11.07
N GLN A 16 13.42 -14.47 10.78
CA GLN A 16 14.05 -13.44 11.58
C GLN A 16 13.00 -12.48 12.13
N GLN A 17 13.05 -12.20 13.44
CA GLN A 17 12.21 -11.19 14.05
C GLN A 17 12.86 -9.81 13.89
N VAL A 18 12.24 -8.94 13.07
CA VAL A 18 12.76 -7.60 12.77
C VAL A 18 12.31 -6.56 13.80
N PHE A 19 11.09 -6.72 14.36
CA PHE A 19 10.53 -5.84 15.40
C PHE A 19 9.63 -6.61 16.37
N LYS A 20 9.34 -6.02 17.53
CA LYS A 20 8.56 -6.66 18.59
C LYS A 20 7.28 -5.90 18.90
N GLY A 21 6.22 -6.66 19.24
CA GLY A 21 5.06 -6.17 19.97
C GLY A 21 4.04 -5.33 19.21
N GLU A 22 4.24 -5.06 17.93
CA GLU A 22 3.29 -4.27 17.12
C GLU A 22 2.87 -4.98 15.85
N ARG A 23 1.92 -4.37 15.14
CA ARG A 23 1.28 -4.94 13.94
C ARG A 23 1.62 -4.13 12.69
N PHE A 24 1.12 -4.62 11.57
CA PHE A 24 1.12 -3.95 10.28
C PHE A 24 2.51 -3.74 9.69
N GLY A 25 3.29 -4.84 9.75
CA GLY A 25 4.56 -4.89 9.05
C GLY A 25 4.36 -4.79 7.54
N ASN A 26 5.18 -3.97 6.90
CA ASN A 26 5.31 -3.89 5.45
C ASN A 26 6.77 -3.75 5.08
N ILE A 27 7.12 -4.09 3.84
CA ILE A 27 8.49 -4.08 3.36
C ILE A 27 8.55 -3.54 1.93
N VAL A 28 9.57 -2.74 1.64
CA VAL A 28 9.90 -2.30 0.30
C VAL A 28 11.41 -2.40 0.06
N VAL A 29 11.80 -2.47 -1.20
CA VAL A 29 13.20 -2.37 -1.62
C VAL A 29 13.39 -1.05 -2.34
N THR A 30 14.39 -0.29 -1.92
CA THR A 30 14.70 1.03 -2.49
C THR A 30 15.51 0.89 -3.79
N MET A 31 15.70 2.00 -4.50
CA MET A 31 16.51 2.04 -5.73
C MET A 31 17.99 1.72 -5.50
N LYS A 32 18.44 1.76 -4.25
CA LYS A 32 19.82 1.36 -3.87
C LYS A 32 19.91 -0.10 -3.40
N GLY A 33 18.81 -0.83 -3.44
CA GLY A 33 18.76 -2.21 -2.94
C GLY A 33 18.59 -2.32 -1.42
N THR A 34 18.44 -1.21 -0.70
CA THR A 34 18.16 -1.22 0.73
C THR A 34 16.76 -1.78 0.99
N VAL A 35 16.65 -2.74 1.88
CA VAL A 35 15.36 -3.23 2.36
C VAL A 35 14.88 -2.35 3.51
N VAL A 36 13.68 -1.79 3.40
CA VAL A 36 13.07 -0.96 4.44
C VAL A 36 11.81 -1.65 4.95
N ALA A 37 11.83 -2.05 6.21
CA ALA A 37 10.68 -2.59 6.91
C ALA A 37 10.02 -1.52 7.76
N THR A 38 8.68 -1.41 7.71
CA THR A 38 7.89 -0.46 8.49
C THR A 38 6.84 -1.16 9.32
N TRP A 39 6.48 -0.59 10.45
CA TRP A 39 5.41 -1.07 11.34
C TRP A 39 4.92 0.03 12.27
N GLY A 40 3.82 -0.22 12.97
CA GLY A 40 3.40 0.61 14.10
C GLY A 40 1.90 0.83 14.23
N THR A 41 1.47 1.01 15.48
CA THR A 41 0.08 1.29 15.87
C THR A 41 -0.08 2.56 16.71
N SER A 42 0.97 3.02 17.34
CA SER A 42 1.02 4.26 18.13
C SER A 42 1.95 5.32 17.52
N HIS A 43 2.94 4.86 16.81
CA HIS A 43 3.83 5.66 15.96
C HIS A 43 4.38 4.75 14.85
N VAL A 44 4.57 5.30 13.68
CA VAL A 44 5.11 4.56 12.54
C VAL A 44 6.63 4.64 12.56
N ARG A 45 7.24 3.47 12.45
CA ARG A 45 8.69 3.27 12.52
C ARG A 45 9.18 2.50 11.32
N ALA A 46 10.46 2.62 11.07
CA ALA A 46 11.17 1.83 10.08
C ALA A 46 12.48 1.29 10.63
N CYS A 47 12.96 0.22 10.05
CA CYS A 47 14.37 -0.17 10.08
C CYS A 47 14.84 -0.52 8.68
N ARG A 48 16.15 -0.47 8.47
CA ARG A 48 16.81 -0.62 7.18
C ARG A 48 17.80 -1.77 7.22
N SER A 49 17.86 -2.52 6.14
CA SER A 49 18.90 -3.51 5.89
C SER A 49 19.62 -3.17 4.56
N GLU A 50 20.92 -3.12 4.58
CA GLU A 50 21.76 -2.85 3.40
C GLU A 50 22.40 -4.13 2.83
N ASP A 51 22.07 -5.30 3.41
CA ASP A 51 22.65 -6.61 3.09
C ASP A 51 21.58 -7.65 2.73
N GLY A 52 20.44 -7.20 2.21
CA GLY A 52 19.35 -8.08 1.76
C GLY A 52 18.55 -8.71 2.90
N GLY A 53 18.50 -8.07 4.06
CA GLY A 53 17.71 -8.52 5.21
C GLY A 53 18.48 -9.37 6.21
N LYS A 54 19.78 -9.56 6.03
CA LYS A 54 20.61 -10.37 6.95
C LYS A 54 20.83 -9.64 8.28
N THR A 55 21.11 -8.34 8.22
CA THR A 55 21.22 -7.49 9.41
C THR A 55 20.34 -6.25 9.28
N TRP A 56 19.88 -5.73 10.41
CA TRP A 56 18.98 -4.59 10.48
C TRP A 56 19.56 -3.47 11.33
N GLY A 57 19.44 -2.26 10.82
CA GLY A 57 19.86 -1.05 11.49
C GLY A 57 18.95 -0.66 12.67
N LYS A 58 19.27 0.46 13.31
CA LYS A 58 18.47 1.01 14.40
C LYS A 58 17.09 1.44 13.91
N GLU A 59 16.13 1.43 14.83
CA GLU A 59 14.80 1.97 14.64
C GLU A 59 14.83 3.46 14.27
N ILE A 60 14.04 3.82 13.27
CA ILE A 60 13.85 5.19 12.78
C ILE A 60 12.38 5.53 12.96
N VAL A 61 12.04 6.61 13.65
CA VAL A 61 10.67 7.09 13.77
C VAL A 61 10.32 7.90 12.53
N ILE A 62 9.29 7.48 11.81
CA ILE A 62 8.74 8.22 10.66
C ILE A 62 7.72 9.25 11.15
N ALA A 63 6.77 8.83 11.98
CA ALA A 63 5.68 9.68 12.47
C ALA A 63 5.28 9.33 13.88
N LYS A 64 5.00 10.39 14.70
CA LYS A 64 4.48 10.27 16.07
C LYS A 64 3.59 11.48 16.39
N PRO A 65 2.28 11.33 16.64
CA PRO A 65 1.54 10.06 16.58
C PRO A 65 1.53 9.48 15.17
N GLY A 66 1.18 8.19 15.04
CA GLY A 66 1.09 7.55 13.73
C GLY A 66 0.52 6.15 13.84
N PHE A 67 -0.43 5.88 12.97
CA PHE A 67 -1.14 4.61 12.93
C PHE A 67 -1.05 4.06 11.52
N GLN A 68 -0.36 2.97 11.33
CA GLN A 68 -0.18 2.26 10.06
C GLN A 68 0.06 3.18 8.85
N CYS A 69 1.13 3.02 8.14
CA CYS A 69 1.33 3.72 6.86
C CYS A 69 0.84 2.91 5.65
N GLY A 70 0.31 1.71 5.85
CA GLY A 70 -0.13 0.86 4.75
C GLY A 70 0.98 0.54 3.74
N GLY A 71 2.22 0.49 4.20
CA GLY A 71 3.40 0.36 3.33
C GLY A 71 3.87 1.66 2.68
N LEU A 72 5.11 1.64 2.26
CA LEU A 72 5.77 2.77 1.60
C LEU A 72 5.49 2.76 0.09
N THR A 73 5.79 3.87 -0.56
CA THR A 73 5.82 3.96 -2.02
C THR A 73 7.19 4.45 -2.45
N VAL A 74 7.91 3.64 -3.21
CA VAL A 74 9.21 4.03 -3.77
C VAL A 74 8.99 4.66 -5.12
N ASP A 75 9.45 5.89 -5.30
CA ASP A 75 9.53 6.56 -6.59
C ASP A 75 10.79 6.10 -7.31
N GLU A 76 10.64 5.21 -8.26
CA GLU A 76 11.76 4.66 -9.03
C GLU A 76 12.42 5.69 -9.97
N THR A 77 11.76 6.83 -10.21
CA THR A 77 12.32 7.91 -11.04
C THR A 77 13.31 8.78 -10.27
N THR A 78 12.99 9.07 -9.00
CA THR A 78 13.80 9.99 -8.18
C THR A 78 14.54 9.30 -7.04
N GLY A 79 14.16 8.07 -6.68
CA GLY A 79 14.62 7.37 -5.49
C GLY A 79 13.97 7.87 -4.18
N ASN A 80 13.03 8.80 -4.25
CA ASN A 80 12.28 9.25 -3.07
C ASN A 80 11.39 8.12 -2.54
N ILE A 81 11.18 8.13 -1.22
CA ILE A 81 10.29 7.16 -0.58
C ILE A 81 9.19 7.93 0.14
N TRP A 82 7.95 7.53 -0.07
CA TRP A 82 6.76 8.17 0.46
C TRP A 82 6.09 7.30 1.52
N ALA A 83 5.71 7.91 2.65
CA ALA A 83 4.91 7.30 3.70
C ALA A 83 3.66 8.13 3.94
N PHE A 84 2.50 7.49 3.98
CA PHE A 84 1.20 8.09 4.23
C PHE A 84 0.69 7.58 5.57
N VAL A 85 0.64 8.45 6.57
CA VAL A 85 0.41 8.07 7.96
C VAL A 85 -0.82 8.78 8.50
N GLU A 86 -1.80 8.02 8.96
CA GLU A 86 -2.90 8.57 9.75
C GLU A 86 -2.48 8.69 11.22
N GLU A 87 -2.91 9.74 11.92
CA GLU A 87 -2.58 9.93 13.33
C GLU A 87 -3.08 8.80 14.23
N ARG A 88 -4.24 8.24 13.86
CA ARG A 88 -4.95 7.18 14.59
C ARG A 88 -5.83 6.39 13.62
N HIS A 89 -6.55 5.42 14.14
CA HIS A 89 -7.54 4.66 13.34
C HIS A 89 -8.50 5.61 12.60
N PRO A 90 -8.67 5.46 11.27
CA PRO A 90 -9.49 6.36 10.47
C PRO A 90 -10.99 6.36 10.87
N PRO A 91 -11.70 7.44 10.55
CA PRO A 91 -11.21 8.65 9.89
C PRO A 91 -10.32 9.49 10.82
N ALA A 92 -9.19 9.92 10.31
CA ALA A 92 -8.19 10.67 11.05
C ALA A 92 -7.42 11.62 10.11
N PRO A 93 -6.74 12.64 10.62
CA PRO A 93 -5.80 13.42 9.82
C PRO A 93 -4.75 12.52 9.18
N LEU A 94 -4.46 12.80 7.91
CA LEU A 94 -3.44 12.12 7.12
C LEU A 94 -2.23 13.03 6.98
N HIS A 95 -1.08 12.52 7.37
CA HIS A 95 0.22 13.16 7.21
C HIS A 95 1.06 12.42 6.19
N VAL A 96 1.83 13.15 5.42
CA VAL A 96 2.67 12.56 4.38
C VAL A 96 4.13 12.87 4.66
N TYR A 97 4.94 11.84 4.68
CA TYR A 97 6.39 11.94 4.91
C TYR A 97 7.14 11.50 3.68
N ARG A 98 8.26 12.15 3.43
CA ARG A 98 9.15 11.80 2.34
C ARG A 98 10.58 11.62 2.85
N SER A 99 11.22 10.56 2.40
CA SER A 99 12.67 10.36 2.51
C SER A 99 13.33 10.60 1.16
N LYS A 100 14.45 11.34 1.15
CA LYS A 100 15.32 11.57 -0.01
C LYS A 100 16.67 10.89 0.12
N ASP A 101 16.91 10.24 1.23
CA ASP A 101 18.20 9.68 1.63
C ASP A 101 18.12 8.17 1.89
N ASP A 102 17.31 7.48 1.11
CA ASP A 102 17.20 6.02 1.16
C ASP A 102 16.57 5.51 2.48
N GLY A 103 15.63 6.25 3.02
CA GLY A 103 14.92 5.90 4.25
C GLY A 103 15.68 6.19 5.55
N LYS A 104 16.83 6.90 5.49
CA LYS A 104 17.63 7.26 6.69
C LYS A 104 16.95 8.34 7.52
N SER A 105 16.35 9.32 6.86
CA SER A 105 15.59 10.38 7.51
C SER A 105 14.26 10.66 6.79
N TRP A 106 13.31 11.24 7.50
CA TRP A 106 11.96 11.48 7.01
C TRP A 106 11.54 12.90 7.35
N GLN A 107 10.97 13.57 6.36
CA GLN A 107 10.45 14.93 6.50
C GLN A 107 8.95 14.92 6.16
N GLU A 108 8.15 15.51 7.02
CA GLU A 108 6.74 15.79 6.70
C GLU A 108 6.67 16.81 5.56
N VAL A 109 5.78 16.54 4.61
CA VAL A 109 5.59 17.38 3.42
C VAL A 109 4.10 17.59 3.16
N SER A 110 3.77 18.79 2.71
CA SER A 110 2.42 19.09 2.24
C SER A 110 2.23 18.56 0.83
N ILE A 111 1.09 17.92 0.59
CA ILE A 111 0.64 17.47 -0.73
C ILE A 111 -0.75 18.02 -1.03
N LYS A 112 -1.13 18.01 -2.30
CA LYS A 112 -2.50 18.22 -2.71
C LYS A 112 -3.15 16.87 -3.00
N LEU A 113 -4.12 16.47 -2.17
CA LEU A 113 -4.86 15.23 -2.33
C LEU A 113 -6.29 15.52 -2.74
N HIS A 114 -6.74 14.94 -3.85
CA HIS A 114 -8.09 15.09 -4.37
C HIS A 114 -8.99 13.92 -3.97
N PRO A 115 -10.27 14.16 -3.70
CA PRO A 115 -11.24 13.11 -3.45
C PRO A 115 -11.49 12.25 -4.70
N ASP A 116 -12.16 11.12 -4.51
CA ASP A 116 -12.66 10.29 -5.60
C ASP A 116 -13.89 10.91 -6.30
N SER A 117 -14.42 10.24 -7.33
CA SER A 117 -15.58 10.69 -8.10
C SER A 117 -16.88 10.78 -7.29
N LYS A 118 -16.94 10.22 -6.09
CA LYS A 118 -18.05 10.37 -5.14
C LYS A 118 -17.82 11.49 -4.12
N GLY A 119 -16.71 12.22 -4.20
CA GLY A 119 -16.33 13.28 -3.26
C GLY A 119 -15.73 12.77 -1.95
N ASN A 120 -15.35 11.49 -1.86
CA ASN A 120 -14.81 10.91 -0.64
C ASN A 120 -13.28 10.97 -0.62
N MET A 121 -12.74 11.42 0.53
CA MET A 121 -11.29 11.41 0.75
C MET A 121 -10.78 9.99 1.04
N PRO A 122 -9.65 9.58 0.46
CA PRO A 122 -9.08 8.27 0.71
C PRO A 122 -8.37 8.18 2.06
N SER A 123 -8.40 6.99 2.64
CA SER A 123 -7.61 6.54 3.78
C SER A 123 -6.59 5.50 3.33
N MET A 124 -5.44 5.47 3.99
CA MET A 124 -4.38 4.49 3.69
C MET A 124 -4.47 3.24 4.58
N HIS A 125 -5.47 3.18 5.42
CA HIS A 125 -5.64 2.14 6.43
C HIS A 125 -5.62 0.73 5.86
N MET A 126 -4.68 -0.08 6.34
CA MET A 126 -4.53 -1.51 6.02
C MET A 126 -4.35 -1.84 4.52
N ASN A 127 -3.81 -0.93 3.75
CA ASN A 127 -3.45 -1.19 2.35
C ASN A 127 -1.96 -1.48 2.22
N GLU A 128 -1.59 -2.14 1.12
CA GLU A 128 -0.21 -2.49 0.83
C GLU A 128 0.59 -1.31 0.27
N HIS A 129 1.87 -1.54 -0.01
CA HIS A 129 2.77 -0.53 -0.58
C HIS A 129 2.30 -0.05 -1.96
N GLY A 130 2.76 1.11 -2.36
CA GLY A 130 2.60 1.63 -3.71
C GLY A 130 3.75 1.22 -4.63
N ILE A 131 3.55 1.44 -5.92
CA ILE A 131 4.52 1.16 -6.97
C ILE A 131 4.71 2.38 -7.88
N THR A 132 5.80 2.40 -8.63
CA THR A 132 6.00 3.26 -9.80
C THR A 132 5.65 2.47 -11.04
N LEU A 133 4.76 3.00 -11.89
CA LEU A 133 4.43 2.35 -13.16
C LEU A 133 5.62 2.39 -14.11
N ARG A 134 5.91 1.25 -14.75
CA ARG A 134 7.08 1.07 -15.62
C ARG A 134 6.71 1.02 -17.10
N HIS A 135 5.42 0.79 -17.42
CA HIS A 135 4.96 0.53 -18.78
C HIS A 135 3.96 1.56 -19.28
N GLY A 136 3.82 1.64 -20.61
CA GLY A 136 2.80 2.43 -21.29
C GLY A 136 2.89 3.94 -21.09
N LYS A 137 1.78 4.61 -21.38
CA LYS A 137 1.69 6.10 -21.35
C LYS A 137 1.78 6.71 -19.95
N HIS A 138 1.60 5.91 -18.91
CA HIS A 138 1.65 6.35 -17.51
C HIS A 138 2.96 5.96 -16.80
N LYS A 139 3.99 5.61 -17.57
CA LYS A 139 5.33 5.32 -17.00
C LYS A 139 5.81 6.47 -16.12
N GLY A 140 6.28 6.14 -14.93
CA GLY A 140 6.72 7.11 -13.89
C GLY A 140 5.61 7.56 -12.94
N ARG A 141 4.33 7.21 -13.20
CA ARG A 141 3.25 7.45 -12.25
C ARG A 141 3.48 6.67 -10.98
N LEU A 142 3.35 7.36 -9.85
CA LEU A 142 3.25 6.70 -8.55
C LEU A 142 1.80 6.29 -8.32
N ILE A 143 1.55 5.06 -7.90
CA ILE A 143 0.21 4.59 -7.56
C ILE A 143 0.27 3.68 -6.34
N ARG A 144 -0.73 3.81 -5.46
CA ARG A 144 -0.87 2.94 -4.31
C ARG A 144 -2.34 2.64 -4.00
N PRO A 145 -2.64 1.47 -3.42
CA PRO A 145 -3.99 1.18 -2.96
C PRO A 145 -4.37 2.09 -1.78
N ALA A 146 -5.64 2.44 -1.74
CA ALA A 146 -6.28 3.22 -0.71
C ALA A 146 -7.71 2.73 -0.51
N ARG A 147 -8.47 3.35 0.39
CA ARG A 147 -9.86 3.00 0.63
C ARG A 147 -10.66 4.18 1.14
N PHE A 148 -11.95 4.19 0.89
CA PHE A 148 -12.89 5.01 1.62
C PHE A 148 -13.32 4.30 2.90
N TYR A 149 -13.14 4.98 4.03
CA TYR A 149 -13.51 4.47 5.34
C TYR A 149 -14.72 5.23 5.87
N ALA A 150 -15.92 4.64 5.78
CA ALA A 150 -17.15 5.27 6.21
C ALA A 150 -17.28 5.23 7.74
N GLY A 151 -17.52 6.40 8.33
CA GLY A 151 -17.81 6.53 9.76
C GLY A 151 -16.64 6.23 10.71
N LYS A 152 -16.94 6.26 12.01
CA LYS A 152 -15.97 6.03 13.09
C LYS A 152 -15.99 4.54 13.46
N ASN A 153 -15.22 3.68 12.87
CA ASN A 153 -15.11 2.25 13.22
C ASN A 153 -16.45 1.57 13.57
N ASP A 154 -17.53 2.05 12.95
CA ASP A 154 -18.86 1.51 13.12
C ASP A 154 -19.07 0.37 12.13
N ARG A 155 -19.25 -0.84 12.67
CA ARG A 155 -19.41 -2.05 11.86
C ARG A 155 -20.64 -2.02 10.95
N SER A 156 -21.69 -1.29 11.32
CA SER A 156 -22.87 -1.11 10.49
C SER A 156 -22.59 -0.36 9.18
N LEU A 157 -21.50 0.41 9.15
CA LEU A 157 -21.06 1.16 7.98
C LEU A 157 -20.01 0.41 7.13
N TRP A 158 -19.47 -0.70 7.60
CA TRP A 158 -18.47 -1.47 6.85
C TRP A 158 -18.94 -1.93 5.46
N PRO A 159 -20.21 -2.29 5.25
CA PRO A 159 -20.71 -2.56 3.90
C PRO A 159 -20.60 -1.40 2.92
N LYS A 160 -20.46 -0.16 3.42
CA LYS A 160 -20.31 1.05 2.61
C LYS A 160 -18.85 1.37 2.27
N HIS A 161 -17.89 0.70 2.92
CA HIS A 161 -16.47 0.86 2.57
C HIS A 161 -16.20 0.33 1.17
N TYR A 162 -15.25 0.93 0.49
CA TYR A 162 -14.70 0.42 -0.76
C TYR A 162 -13.24 0.81 -0.88
N THR A 163 -12.50 0.01 -1.62
CA THR A 163 -11.15 0.36 -1.99
C THR A 163 -11.13 1.27 -3.21
N ASN A 164 -10.09 2.03 -3.34
CA ASN A 164 -9.71 2.84 -4.49
C ASN A 164 -8.18 2.87 -4.58
N ALA A 165 -7.62 3.71 -5.40
CA ALA A 165 -6.19 3.97 -5.43
C ALA A 165 -5.95 5.48 -5.41
N ILE A 166 -4.78 5.90 -4.95
CA ILE A 166 -4.28 7.25 -5.21
C ILE A 166 -3.08 7.18 -6.12
N TYR A 167 -2.95 8.16 -7.01
CA TYR A 167 -1.85 8.22 -7.96
C TYR A 167 -1.37 9.66 -8.18
N SER A 168 -0.09 9.78 -8.54
CA SER A 168 0.58 11.05 -8.82
C SER A 168 1.36 10.98 -10.13
N ASP A 169 1.24 12.01 -10.96
CA ASP A 169 1.95 12.18 -12.23
C ASP A 169 3.09 13.23 -12.12
N ASP A 170 3.24 13.86 -10.95
CA ASP A 170 4.16 14.99 -10.72
C ASP A 170 5.17 14.72 -9.59
N GLY A 171 5.53 13.44 -9.41
CA GLY A 171 6.52 13.03 -8.41
C GLY A 171 6.05 13.22 -6.97
N GLY A 172 4.73 13.11 -6.72
CA GLY A 172 4.15 13.07 -5.37
C GLY A 172 3.72 14.43 -4.81
N THR A 173 3.70 15.49 -5.61
CA THR A 173 3.20 16.82 -5.17
C THR A 173 1.67 16.86 -5.16
N THR A 174 1.04 16.37 -6.24
CA THR A 174 -0.40 16.25 -6.36
C THR A 174 -0.79 14.79 -6.49
N TRP A 175 -1.77 14.38 -5.70
CA TRP A 175 -2.35 13.05 -5.72
C TRP A 175 -3.82 13.10 -6.08
N LYS A 176 -4.22 12.28 -7.01
CA LYS A 176 -5.62 12.08 -7.42
C LYS A 176 -6.11 10.74 -6.89
N THR A 177 -7.38 10.67 -6.55
CA THR A 177 -8.01 9.41 -6.17
C THR A 177 -8.72 8.81 -7.37
N SER A 178 -8.55 7.52 -7.59
CA SER A 178 -9.24 6.76 -8.64
C SER A 178 -10.75 6.70 -8.37
N ASP A 179 -11.49 6.28 -9.37
CA ASP A 179 -12.86 5.82 -9.15
C ASP A 179 -12.89 4.70 -8.11
N PRO A 180 -14.01 4.57 -7.37
CA PRO A 180 -14.22 3.47 -6.46
C PRO A 180 -14.03 2.11 -7.13
N PHE A 181 -13.43 1.18 -6.40
CA PHE A 181 -13.43 -0.23 -6.80
C PHE A 181 -14.88 -0.71 -7.02
N PRO A 182 -15.16 -1.51 -8.05
CA PRO A 182 -16.53 -1.84 -8.45
C PRO A 182 -17.26 -2.82 -7.51
N ALA A 183 -16.80 -2.96 -6.28
CA ALA A 183 -17.47 -3.71 -5.22
C ALA A 183 -17.35 -3.00 -3.88
N ASN A 184 -18.46 -2.89 -3.16
CA ASN A 184 -18.51 -2.39 -1.79
C ASN A 184 -18.15 -3.48 -0.77
N GLY A 185 -17.94 -3.08 0.49
CA GLY A 185 -17.51 -3.98 1.56
C GLY A 185 -16.07 -4.46 1.38
N THR A 186 -15.27 -3.76 0.58
CA THR A 186 -13.87 -4.05 0.33
C THR A 186 -12.96 -3.29 1.30
N GLY A 187 -11.75 -3.79 1.51
CA GLY A 187 -10.86 -3.26 2.56
C GLY A 187 -9.38 -3.31 2.19
N GLU A 188 -8.65 -4.24 2.75
CA GLU A 188 -7.22 -4.39 2.51
C GLU A 188 -6.95 -4.76 1.05
N ALA A 189 -6.07 -4.02 0.40
CA ALA A 189 -5.83 -4.16 -1.02
C ALA A 189 -4.35 -4.04 -1.40
N THR A 190 -4.00 -4.66 -2.50
CA THR A 190 -2.71 -4.56 -3.16
C THR A 190 -2.92 -4.39 -4.66
N LEU A 191 -1.91 -3.91 -5.36
CA LEU A 191 -1.92 -3.78 -6.81
C LEU A 191 -0.56 -4.17 -7.40
N ALA A 192 -0.57 -4.56 -8.66
CA ALA A 192 0.63 -4.86 -9.43
C ALA A 192 0.44 -4.40 -10.88
N GLU A 193 1.51 -3.97 -11.52
CA GLU A 193 1.53 -3.69 -12.94
C GLU A 193 1.98 -4.95 -13.71
N LEU A 194 1.21 -5.34 -14.72
CA LEU A 194 1.55 -6.42 -15.62
C LEU A 194 2.48 -5.92 -16.75
N SER A 195 3.09 -6.84 -17.48
CA SER A 195 4.07 -6.49 -18.53
C SER A 195 3.48 -5.69 -19.71
N ASP A 196 2.17 -5.73 -19.90
CA ASP A 196 1.44 -4.95 -20.90
C ASP A 196 1.00 -3.56 -20.41
N GLY A 197 1.31 -3.21 -19.14
CA GLY A 197 0.91 -1.97 -18.49
C GLY A 197 -0.47 -2.01 -17.86
N THR A 198 -1.16 -3.14 -17.90
CA THR A 198 -2.41 -3.34 -17.17
C THR A 198 -2.12 -3.39 -15.68
N ILE A 199 -2.91 -2.66 -14.89
CA ILE A 199 -2.83 -2.73 -13.43
C ILE A 199 -3.83 -3.78 -12.93
N TYR A 200 -3.32 -4.78 -12.24
CA TYR A 200 -4.12 -5.78 -11.54
C TYR A 200 -4.32 -5.34 -10.09
N TYR A 201 -5.57 -5.24 -9.68
CA TYR A 201 -5.95 -4.81 -8.33
C TYR A 201 -6.62 -5.96 -7.60
N ASN A 202 -6.15 -6.26 -6.40
CA ASN A 202 -6.67 -7.33 -5.56
C ASN A 202 -7.13 -6.76 -4.22
N SER A 203 -8.41 -6.88 -3.90
CA SER A 203 -9.02 -6.32 -2.70
C SER A 203 -9.71 -7.37 -1.86
N ARG A 204 -9.46 -7.35 -0.55
CA ARG A 204 -10.17 -8.20 0.40
C ARG A 204 -11.66 -7.87 0.40
N ARG A 205 -12.51 -8.88 0.26
CA ARG A 205 -13.93 -8.78 0.65
C ARG A 205 -14.00 -8.75 2.17
N HIS A 206 -13.99 -7.55 2.72
CA HIS A 206 -13.94 -7.37 4.17
C HIS A 206 -15.31 -7.62 4.81
N TRP A 207 -16.38 -7.21 4.14
CA TRP A 207 -17.74 -7.34 4.60
C TRP A 207 -18.72 -7.57 3.47
N ALA A 208 -19.63 -8.55 3.65
CA ALA A 208 -20.74 -8.78 2.74
C ALA A 208 -22.05 -8.35 3.40
N PRO A 209 -22.87 -7.53 2.73
CA PRO A 209 -24.15 -7.07 3.28
C PRO A 209 -25.13 -8.20 3.63
N GLU A 210 -25.05 -9.32 2.92
CA GLU A 210 -26.03 -10.41 3.00
C GLU A 210 -25.64 -11.53 3.99
N GLY A 211 -24.78 -11.28 4.93
CA GLY A 211 -24.50 -12.19 6.06
C GLY A 211 -23.71 -13.47 5.73
N LYS A 212 -23.59 -13.88 4.48
CA LYS A 212 -22.71 -14.95 4.04
C LYS A 212 -21.45 -14.35 3.47
N ASN A 213 -20.40 -14.31 4.27
CA ASN A 213 -19.13 -13.75 3.83
C ASN A 213 -18.09 -14.86 3.69
N PRO A 214 -17.95 -15.49 2.52
CA PRO A 214 -16.72 -16.20 2.25
C PRO A 214 -15.62 -15.15 2.30
N ARG A 215 -14.69 -15.30 3.23
CA ARG A 215 -13.54 -14.40 3.42
C ARG A 215 -12.57 -14.59 2.26
N ARG A 216 -12.92 -14.02 1.12
CA ARG A 216 -12.25 -14.16 -0.16
C ARG A 216 -11.85 -12.79 -0.69
N ARG A 217 -11.39 -12.76 -1.90
CA ARG A 217 -10.90 -11.54 -2.54
C ARG A 217 -11.69 -11.22 -3.80
N TRP A 218 -11.78 -9.93 -4.08
CA TRP A 218 -12.19 -9.39 -5.37
C TRP A 218 -10.98 -8.94 -6.16
N THR A 219 -11.00 -9.12 -7.47
CA THR A 219 -9.98 -8.58 -8.37
C THR A 219 -10.63 -7.72 -9.44
N ALA A 220 -9.90 -6.74 -9.93
CA ALA A 220 -10.26 -5.90 -11.07
C ALA A 220 -9.01 -5.46 -11.81
N THR A 221 -9.17 -4.98 -13.02
CA THR A 221 -8.08 -4.47 -13.85
C THR A 221 -8.27 -3.00 -14.20
N SER A 222 -7.18 -2.33 -14.55
CA SER A 222 -7.18 -0.98 -15.11
C SER A 222 -6.20 -0.89 -16.27
N THR A 223 -6.64 -0.27 -17.36
CA THR A 223 -5.82 0.00 -18.55
C THR A 223 -5.57 1.50 -18.75
N ASP A 224 -5.99 2.33 -17.81
CA ASP A 224 -5.85 3.79 -17.83
C ASP A 224 -4.93 4.33 -16.71
N GLY A 225 -4.02 3.47 -16.24
CA GLY A 225 -3.06 3.81 -15.19
C GLY A 225 -3.67 3.91 -13.81
N GLY A 226 -4.72 3.14 -13.52
CA GLY A 226 -5.34 3.03 -12.20
C GLY A 226 -6.37 4.11 -11.89
N HIS A 227 -6.92 4.80 -12.91
CA HIS A 227 -8.00 5.76 -12.71
C HIS A 227 -9.38 5.09 -12.63
N THR A 228 -9.67 4.12 -13.52
CA THR A 228 -10.91 3.34 -13.51
C THR A 228 -10.62 1.84 -13.39
N TRP A 229 -11.61 1.09 -12.90
CA TRP A 229 -11.51 -0.35 -12.64
C TRP A 229 -12.56 -1.13 -13.42
N LYS A 230 -12.14 -2.22 -14.08
CA LYS A 230 -12.95 -3.08 -14.92
C LYS A 230 -12.76 -4.54 -14.56
N ASP A 231 -13.48 -5.42 -15.25
CA ASP A 231 -13.31 -6.87 -15.16
C ASP A 231 -13.33 -7.38 -13.71
N LEU A 232 -14.39 -6.99 -12.98
CA LEU A 232 -14.57 -7.43 -11.60
C LEU A 232 -14.77 -8.95 -11.54
N VAL A 233 -13.86 -9.63 -10.84
CA VAL A 233 -13.91 -11.07 -10.63
C VAL A 233 -13.88 -11.39 -9.14
N PHE A 234 -14.75 -12.28 -8.70
CA PHE A 234 -14.70 -12.86 -7.37
C PHE A 234 -13.77 -14.08 -7.40
N CYS A 235 -12.73 -14.05 -6.56
CA CYS A 235 -11.78 -15.14 -6.50
C CYS A 235 -12.33 -16.28 -5.66
N GLU A 236 -12.59 -17.43 -6.28
CA GLU A 236 -13.12 -18.62 -5.61
C GLU A 236 -12.06 -19.40 -4.80
N VAL A 237 -10.79 -19.11 -5.05
CA VAL A 237 -9.64 -19.86 -4.50
C VAL A 237 -9.00 -19.17 -3.31
N LEU A 238 -8.98 -17.82 -3.26
CA LEU A 238 -8.28 -17.01 -2.23
C LEU A 238 -9.22 -16.42 -1.21
#